data_469053d8aba7917c64a1860d79bc0470
#
_entry.id   469053d8aba7917c64a1860d79bc0470
#
_cell.length_a   1.000
_cell.length_b   1.000
_cell.length_c   1.000
_cell.angle_alpha   90.00
_cell.angle_beta   90.00
_cell.angle_gamma   90.00
#
_symmetry.space_group_name_H-M   'P 1'
#
loop_
_entity.id
_entity.type
_entity.pdbx_description
1 polymer ?
#
loop_
_entity_poly.entity_id
_entity_poly.type
_entity_poly.pdbx_seq_one_letter_code
_entity_poly.pdbx_strand_id
1 'polypeptide(L)'
;CLKAPKLLREGGVGEDIIHSVVSHGYGITIGCGVTLDVAPEHEMEKVLFAADELTGLIWAAALMRPSKSVMDMEVSSIKKKFKDKRFAAGCSRDTIRTGAENLGWELNELFDKTLRAMQSCEAEIQEEMKQEERS
;
A
#
# COMPACT_ATOMS: atom_id res chain seq x y z
N CYS A 1 -11.55 0.77 9.00
CA CYS A 1 -11.18 -0.49 9.68
C CYS A 1 -12.17 -0.91 10.77
N LEU A 2 -12.74 -0.02 11.63
CA LEU A 2 -13.66 -0.46 12.72
C LEU A 2 -14.96 -1.11 12.23
N LYS A 3 -15.49 -0.70 11.10
CA LYS A 3 -16.74 -1.25 10.54
C LYS A 3 -16.51 -2.48 9.67
N ALA A 4 -15.30 -2.63 9.12
CA ALA A 4 -14.98 -3.69 8.19
C ALA A 4 -15.20 -5.10 8.77
N PRO A 5 -14.74 -5.45 9.99
CA PRO A 5 -14.94 -6.77 10.54
C PRO A 5 -16.42 -7.19 10.60
N LYS A 6 -17.30 -6.26 10.99
CA LYS A 6 -18.72 -6.54 11.06
C LYS A 6 -19.31 -6.81 9.68
N LEU A 7 -19.04 -5.93 8.71
CA LEU A 7 -19.56 -6.05 7.34
C LEU A 7 -19.04 -7.32 6.65
N LEU A 8 -17.77 -7.65 6.85
CA LEU A 8 -17.15 -8.84 6.27
C LEU A 8 -17.74 -10.13 6.85
N ARG A 9 -17.99 -10.18 8.18
CA ARG A 9 -18.68 -11.32 8.81
C ARG A 9 -20.11 -11.48 8.30
N GLU A 10 -20.86 -10.38 8.18
CA GLU A 10 -22.21 -10.39 7.63
C GLU A 10 -22.20 -10.87 6.16
N GLY A 11 -21.12 -10.61 5.41
CA GLY A 11 -20.89 -11.10 4.06
C GLY A 11 -20.34 -12.54 3.97
N GLY A 12 -20.16 -13.24 5.11
CA GLY A 12 -19.68 -14.62 5.15
C GLY A 12 -18.18 -14.78 4.94
N VAL A 13 -17.38 -13.73 5.11
CA VAL A 13 -15.91 -13.77 4.99
C VAL A 13 -15.30 -14.41 6.23
N GLY A 14 -14.30 -15.28 6.02
CA GLY A 14 -13.60 -16.00 7.10
C GLY A 14 -12.75 -15.07 7.97
N GLU A 15 -12.53 -15.46 9.24
CA GLU A 15 -11.81 -14.65 10.23
C GLU A 15 -10.33 -14.43 9.85
N ASP A 16 -9.71 -15.34 9.11
CA ASP A 16 -8.35 -15.21 8.57
C ASP A 16 -8.24 -14.03 7.60
N ILE A 17 -9.19 -13.89 6.69
CA ILE A 17 -9.25 -12.75 5.77
C ILE A 17 -9.60 -11.46 6.52
N ILE A 18 -10.51 -11.53 7.49
CA ILE A 18 -10.87 -10.37 8.32
C ILE A 18 -9.65 -9.87 9.10
N HIS A 19 -8.85 -10.78 9.68
CA HIS A 19 -7.60 -10.44 10.35
C HIS A 19 -6.64 -9.72 9.41
N SER A 20 -6.45 -10.25 8.19
CA SER A 20 -5.60 -9.64 7.17
C SER A 20 -6.06 -8.23 6.77
N VAL A 21 -7.39 -8.02 6.64
CA VAL A 21 -7.96 -6.71 6.35
C VAL A 21 -7.77 -5.73 7.51
N VAL A 22 -7.82 -6.17 8.74
CA VAL A 22 -7.68 -5.27 9.91
C VAL A 22 -6.22 -4.95 10.20
N SER A 23 -5.34 -5.94 10.06
CA SER A 23 -3.92 -5.84 10.43
C SER A 23 -3.12 -4.86 9.56
N HIS A 24 -3.56 -4.56 8.32
CA HIS A 24 -2.86 -3.56 7.50
C HIS A 24 -2.93 -2.14 8.09
N GLY A 25 -3.92 -1.87 8.95
CA GLY A 25 -4.05 -0.61 9.68
C GLY A 25 -3.34 -0.57 11.03
N TYR A 26 -2.50 -1.54 11.35
CA TYR A 26 -1.80 -1.63 12.64
C TYR A 26 -1.05 -0.33 13.00
N GLY A 27 -1.24 0.14 14.23
CA GLY A 27 -0.60 1.36 14.74
C GLY A 27 -1.24 2.67 14.28
N ILE A 28 -2.26 2.64 13.39
CA ILE A 28 -2.96 3.84 12.95
C ILE A 28 -3.97 4.27 14.03
N THR A 29 -3.88 5.54 14.44
CA THR A 29 -4.88 6.17 15.30
C THR A 29 -5.94 6.83 14.42
N ILE A 30 -7.17 6.38 14.52
CA ILE A 30 -8.32 6.92 13.79
C ILE A 30 -8.98 8.07 14.53
N GLY A 31 -9.79 8.86 13.84
CA GLY A 31 -10.34 10.14 14.29
C GLY A 31 -11.15 10.15 15.60
N CYS A 32 -11.50 8.97 16.14
CA CYS A 32 -12.09 8.83 17.47
C CYS A 32 -11.06 8.54 18.58
N GLY A 33 -9.75 8.61 18.29
CA GLY A 33 -8.67 8.35 19.24
C GLY A 33 -8.39 6.87 19.51
N VAL A 34 -9.02 5.95 18.77
CA VAL A 34 -8.75 4.50 18.86
C VAL A 34 -7.57 4.15 17.99
N THR A 35 -6.55 3.54 18.56
CA THR A 35 -5.43 2.96 17.82
C THR A 35 -5.74 1.52 17.44
N LEU A 36 -5.49 1.15 16.19
CA LEU A 36 -5.65 -0.21 15.73
C LEU A 36 -4.44 -1.04 16.19
N ASP A 37 -4.70 -2.11 16.93
CA ASP A 37 -3.69 -2.92 17.63
C ASP A 37 -3.57 -4.37 17.11
N VAL A 38 -4.29 -4.71 16.04
CA VAL A 38 -4.19 -6.01 15.39
C VAL A 38 -2.93 -6.04 14.54
N ALA A 39 -1.88 -6.71 15.03
CA ALA A 39 -0.60 -6.79 14.35
C ALA A 39 -0.62 -7.76 13.17
N PRO A 40 0.10 -7.49 12.06
CA PRO A 40 0.27 -8.44 10.98
C PRO A 40 1.12 -9.64 11.43
N GLU A 41 0.58 -10.85 11.30
CA GLU A 41 1.21 -12.10 11.72
C GLU A 41 1.78 -12.87 10.52
N HIS A 42 0.96 -13.09 9.48
CA HIS A 42 1.35 -13.79 8.28
C HIS A 42 2.23 -12.94 7.36
N GLU A 43 3.04 -13.58 6.55
CA GLU A 43 3.92 -12.90 5.59
C GLU A 43 3.11 -12.01 4.63
N MET A 44 1.98 -12.50 4.12
CA MET A 44 1.07 -11.72 3.26
C MET A 44 0.59 -10.44 3.97
N GLU A 45 0.23 -10.53 5.24
CA GLU A 45 -0.21 -9.37 6.03
C GLU A 45 0.91 -8.35 6.24
N LYS A 46 2.13 -8.84 6.48
CA LYS A 46 3.33 -7.99 6.60
C LYS A 46 3.64 -7.28 5.29
N VAL A 47 3.50 -7.98 4.16
CA VAL A 47 3.66 -7.39 2.84
C VAL A 47 2.57 -6.34 2.58
N LEU A 48 1.31 -6.64 2.88
CA LEU A 48 0.19 -5.70 2.74
C LEU A 48 0.44 -4.44 3.57
N PHE A 49 0.79 -4.58 4.85
CA PHE A 49 1.12 -3.46 5.73
C PHE A 49 2.27 -2.59 5.19
N ALA A 50 3.33 -3.23 4.66
CA ALA A 50 4.49 -2.53 4.14
C ALA A 50 4.22 -1.82 2.80
N ALA A 51 3.38 -2.41 1.95
CA ALA A 51 3.14 -1.95 0.58
C ALA A 51 2.01 -0.94 0.47
N ASP A 52 1.04 -0.92 1.39
CA ASP A 52 -0.15 -0.07 1.33
C ASP A 52 0.21 1.41 1.13
N GLU A 53 0.93 2.00 2.05
CA GLU A 53 1.39 3.38 1.96
C GLU A 53 2.37 3.62 0.80
N LEU A 54 3.20 2.63 0.47
CA LEU A 54 4.21 2.74 -0.57
C LEU A 54 3.60 2.75 -1.97
N THR A 55 2.58 1.95 -2.23
CA THR A 55 1.88 1.96 -3.52
C THR A 55 1.27 3.32 -3.81
N GLY A 56 0.67 3.96 -2.81
CA GLY A 56 0.16 5.33 -2.93
C GLY A 56 1.24 6.36 -3.27
N LEU A 57 2.41 6.26 -2.64
CA LEU A 57 3.56 7.14 -2.93
C LEU A 57 4.08 6.93 -4.36
N ILE A 58 4.23 5.67 -4.80
CA ILE A 58 4.69 5.32 -6.15
C ILE A 58 3.69 5.83 -7.18
N TRP A 59 2.40 5.58 -6.97
CA TRP A 59 1.35 6.03 -7.88
C TRP A 59 1.31 7.56 -8.01
N ALA A 60 1.37 8.28 -6.89
CA ALA A 60 1.46 9.73 -6.91
C ALA A 60 2.68 10.23 -7.68
N ALA A 61 3.82 9.53 -7.57
CA ALA A 61 5.02 9.87 -8.34
C ALA A 61 4.85 9.58 -9.84
N ALA A 62 4.18 8.50 -10.21
CA ALA A 62 3.86 8.17 -11.60
C ALA A 62 2.98 9.25 -12.24
N LEU A 63 1.92 9.68 -11.57
CA LEU A 63 1.00 10.71 -12.07
C LEU A 63 1.67 12.06 -12.35
N MET A 64 2.79 12.37 -11.70
CA MET A 64 3.56 13.59 -11.97
C MET A 64 4.49 13.47 -13.19
N ARG A 65 4.63 12.29 -13.76
CA ARG A 65 5.46 12.05 -14.96
C ARG A 65 4.67 12.37 -16.22
N PRO A 66 5.32 12.74 -17.32
CA PRO A 66 4.64 12.90 -18.61
C PRO A 66 3.91 11.64 -19.08
N SER A 67 4.49 10.46 -18.79
CA SER A 67 3.93 9.14 -19.12
C SER A 67 2.69 8.80 -18.29
N LYS A 68 2.56 9.38 -17.07
CA LYS A 68 1.57 8.99 -16.06
C LYS A 68 1.55 7.47 -15.77
N SER A 69 2.70 6.82 -15.87
CA SER A 69 2.87 5.38 -15.81
C SER A 69 4.01 5.01 -14.86
N VAL A 70 3.91 3.84 -14.23
CA VAL A 70 5.00 3.26 -13.44
C VAL A 70 6.02 2.53 -14.31
N MET A 71 5.69 2.25 -15.58
CA MET A 71 6.52 1.44 -16.48
C MET A 71 7.91 2.04 -16.75
N ASP A 72 8.02 3.36 -16.79
CA ASP A 72 9.27 4.09 -17.00
C ASP A 72 9.92 4.56 -15.69
N MET A 73 9.42 4.07 -14.54
CA MET A 73 9.97 4.42 -13.23
C MET A 73 11.11 3.49 -12.82
N GLU A 74 12.03 4.07 -12.06
CA GLU A 74 13.13 3.35 -11.42
C GLU A 74 13.09 3.56 -9.89
N VAL A 75 13.70 2.64 -9.15
CA VAL A 75 13.83 2.72 -7.69
C VAL A 75 14.48 4.04 -7.23
N SER A 76 15.40 4.57 -8.03
CA SER A 76 16.04 5.87 -7.80
C SER A 76 15.02 7.03 -7.69
N SER A 77 13.99 7.00 -8.52
CA SER A 77 12.89 7.99 -8.51
C SER A 77 12.06 7.87 -7.23
N ILE A 78 11.74 6.63 -6.81
CA ILE A 78 11.01 6.37 -5.57
C ILE A 78 11.80 6.89 -4.37
N LYS A 79 13.09 6.56 -4.28
CA LYS A 79 14.01 7.04 -3.22
C LYS A 79 13.99 8.57 -3.09
N LYS A 80 14.04 9.27 -4.21
CA LYS A 80 14.00 10.73 -4.24
C LYS A 80 12.70 11.26 -3.67
N LYS A 81 11.56 10.69 -4.10
CA LYS A 81 10.23 11.08 -3.62
C LYS A 81 9.99 10.68 -2.16
N PHE A 82 10.50 9.54 -1.74
CA PHE A 82 10.42 9.09 -0.35
C PHE A 82 11.16 10.03 0.62
N LYS A 83 12.28 10.60 0.22
CA LYS A 83 13.04 11.58 1.00
C LYS A 83 12.37 12.96 1.07
N ASP A 84 11.59 13.32 0.08
CA ASP A 84 10.84 14.58 0.06
C ASP A 84 9.58 14.46 0.94
N LYS A 85 9.66 14.96 2.16
CA LYS A 85 8.56 14.92 3.14
C LYS A 85 7.32 15.70 2.72
N ARG A 86 7.46 16.66 1.80
CA ARG A 86 6.34 17.46 1.29
C ARG A 86 5.58 16.73 0.19
N PHE A 87 6.27 15.84 -0.52
CA PHE A 87 5.65 15.02 -1.55
C PHE A 87 4.80 13.93 -0.90
N ALA A 88 3.53 13.78 -1.33
CA ALA A 88 2.59 12.82 -0.75
C ALA A 88 2.65 12.82 0.80
N ALA A 89 2.45 13.99 1.40
CA ALA A 89 2.65 14.21 2.84
C ALA A 89 1.73 13.36 3.73
N GLY A 90 0.59 12.91 3.21
CA GLY A 90 -0.32 11.98 3.89
C GLY A 90 0.20 10.54 3.96
N CYS A 91 1.20 10.18 3.16
CA CYS A 91 1.80 8.85 3.15
C CYS A 91 2.82 8.71 4.30
N SER A 92 2.63 7.73 5.16
CA SER A 92 3.47 7.49 6.33
C SER A 92 4.78 6.80 5.95
N ARG A 93 5.89 7.56 5.98
CA ARG A 93 7.24 7.00 5.76
C ARG A 93 7.67 6.06 6.86
N ASP A 94 7.17 6.28 8.06
CA ASP A 94 7.51 5.45 9.22
C ASP A 94 6.81 4.09 9.12
N THR A 95 5.56 4.04 8.68
CA THR A 95 4.85 2.78 8.37
C THR A 95 5.61 1.98 7.31
N ILE A 96 6.08 2.62 6.22
CA ILE A 96 6.87 1.95 5.17
C ILE A 96 8.17 1.38 5.73
N ARG A 97 8.90 2.13 6.59
CA ARG A 97 10.13 1.64 7.22
C ARG A 97 9.86 0.46 8.15
N THR A 98 8.89 0.62 9.05
CA THR A 98 8.47 -0.44 9.96
C THR A 98 8.03 -1.69 9.19
N GLY A 99 7.32 -1.52 8.08
CA GLY A 99 6.93 -2.63 7.22
C GLY A 99 8.12 -3.38 6.62
N ALA A 100 9.13 -2.66 6.13
CA ALA A 100 10.37 -3.27 5.63
C ALA A 100 11.11 -4.03 6.75
N GLU A 101 11.23 -3.42 7.94
CA GLU A 101 11.85 -4.03 9.11
C GLU A 101 11.12 -5.31 9.55
N ASN A 102 9.80 -5.31 9.58
CA ASN A 102 8.97 -6.47 9.94
C ASN A 102 9.13 -7.64 8.96
N LEU A 103 9.45 -7.34 7.69
CA LEU A 103 9.75 -8.33 6.66
C LEU A 103 11.23 -8.78 6.67
N GLY A 104 12.10 -8.09 7.41
CA GLY A 104 13.55 -8.31 7.33
C GLY A 104 14.14 -7.87 5.99
N TRP A 105 13.50 -6.95 5.28
CA TRP A 105 13.92 -6.45 3.98
C TRP A 105 14.59 -5.09 4.10
N GLU A 106 15.60 -4.88 3.26
CA GLU A 106 16.13 -3.54 3.06
C GLU A 106 15.07 -2.66 2.38
N LEU A 107 15.03 -1.36 2.74
CA LEU A 107 14.06 -0.42 2.18
C LEU A 107 14.10 -0.37 0.64
N ASN A 108 15.28 -0.53 0.06
CA ASN A 108 15.45 -0.57 -1.39
C ASN A 108 14.85 -1.82 -2.02
N GLU A 109 14.91 -2.94 -1.32
CA GLU A 109 14.31 -4.20 -1.74
C GLU A 109 12.79 -4.08 -1.74
N LEU A 110 12.21 -3.48 -0.69
CA LEU A 110 10.78 -3.20 -0.66
C LEU A 110 10.35 -2.30 -1.83
N PHE A 111 11.10 -1.24 -2.13
CA PHE A 111 10.82 -0.36 -3.27
C PHE A 111 10.86 -1.10 -4.61
N ASP A 112 11.88 -1.93 -4.83
CA ASP A 112 12.05 -2.68 -6.08
C ASP A 112 10.92 -3.69 -6.27
N LYS A 113 10.62 -4.49 -5.25
CA LYS A 113 9.56 -5.50 -5.30
C LYS A 113 8.19 -4.86 -5.52
N THR A 114 7.87 -3.78 -4.80
CA THR A 114 6.60 -3.07 -4.96
C THR A 114 6.48 -2.44 -6.34
N LEU A 115 7.54 -1.79 -6.83
CA LEU A 115 7.53 -1.20 -8.18
C LEU A 115 7.31 -2.25 -9.26
N ARG A 116 8.02 -3.38 -9.20
CA ARG A 116 7.87 -4.48 -10.17
C ARG A 116 6.48 -5.08 -10.13
N ALA A 117 5.89 -5.25 -8.95
CA ALA A 117 4.52 -5.72 -8.81
C ALA A 117 3.53 -4.75 -9.48
N MET A 118 3.67 -3.43 -9.25
CA MET A 118 2.84 -2.43 -9.90
C MET A 118 3.03 -2.41 -11.43
N GLN A 119 4.27 -2.55 -11.90
CA GLN A 119 4.56 -2.63 -13.34
C GLN A 119 3.92 -3.85 -14.00
N SER A 120 3.89 -4.99 -13.30
CA SER A 120 3.34 -6.24 -13.86
C SER A 120 1.82 -6.20 -14.06
N CYS A 121 1.09 -5.37 -13.32
CA CYS A 121 -0.38 -5.28 -13.42
C CYS A 121 -0.89 -3.98 -14.05
N GLU A 122 -0.02 -3.02 -14.36
CA GLU A 122 -0.45 -1.70 -14.86
C GLU A 122 -1.31 -1.79 -16.12
N ALA A 123 -0.95 -2.66 -17.07
CA ALA A 123 -1.66 -2.79 -18.33
C ALA A 123 -3.11 -3.28 -18.11
N GLU A 124 -3.30 -4.24 -17.21
CA GLU A 124 -4.62 -4.78 -16.86
C GLU A 124 -5.48 -3.72 -16.17
N ILE A 125 -4.90 -3.01 -15.20
CA ILE A 125 -5.58 -1.93 -14.47
C ILE A 125 -6.01 -0.82 -15.42
N GLN A 126 -5.14 -0.41 -16.34
CA GLN A 126 -5.48 0.63 -17.32
C GLN A 126 -6.61 0.19 -18.28
N GLU A 127 -6.67 -1.08 -18.65
CA GLU A 127 -7.76 -1.59 -19.48
C GLU A 127 -9.08 -1.64 -18.72
N GLU A 128 -9.09 -2.08 -17.47
CA GLU A 128 -10.26 -2.08 -16.60
C GLU A 128 -10.82 -0.65 -16.39
N MET A 129 -9.95 0.31 -16.09
CA MET A 129 -10.34 1.72 -15.93
C MET A 129 -11.00 2.29 -17.19
N LYS A 130 -10.49 1.95 -18.39
CA LYS A 130 -11.11 2.39 -19.65
C LYS A 130 -12.47 1.76 -19.90
N GLN A 131 -12.70 0.54 -19.42
CA GLN A 131 -13.99 -0.13 -19.52
C GLN A 131 -15.04 0.51 -18.60
N GLU A 132 -14.65 0.88 -17.38
CA GLU A 132 -15.52 1.58 -16.43
C GLU A 132 -15.94 2.98 -16.93
N GLU A 133 -15.01 3.73 -17.54
CA GLU A 133 -15.31 5.05 -18.12
C GLU A 133 -16.31 4.99 -19.32
N ARG A 134 -16.45 3.81 -19.94
CA ARG A 134 -17.37 3.59 -21.07
C ARG A 134 -18.74 3.06 -20.65
N SER A 135 -18.90 2.69 -19.39
CA SER A 135 -20.14 2.13 -18.82
C SER A 135 -21.00 3.23 -18.21
#